data_09213db60d98ba9a64ffdcc1d71bd091
#
_entry.id   09213db60d98ba9a64ffdcc1d71bd091
#
_cell.length_a   1.000
_cell.length_b   1.000
_cell.length_c   1.000
_cell.angle_alpha   90.00
_cell.angle_beta   90.00
_cell.angle_gamma   90.00
#
_symmetry.space_group_name_H-M   'P 1'
#
loop_
_entity.id
_entity.type
_entity.pdbx_description
1 polymer ?
#
loop_
_entity_poly.entity_id
_entity_poly.type
_entity_poly.pdbx_seq_one_letter_code
_entity_poly.pdbx_strand_id
1 'polypeptide(L)'
;MHKIALFLLLIPLACKAFEPLNTDDAGTVAKGLNQIEQYFFMTASHGGGSANTVDVITPGEEYFGRQSAKALPFTYTRGITDNIELSLGATYFATPSGSFSPVSNKVIAIKWRFAENDQWGLAVKPSITLPGSPQQQVAGLGLALPNYGVNVIASRYWDLVEIHLNATYSKSLYNTNYKIGTGATENRTNIWFFSMAPVWKVADKVKLALDIGLTTNPPSAEQYLSNYALIAAIISASNCVDIGISYMKSAANMGIIVSNSGINASRSEIGFTWRF
;
A
#
# COMPACT_ATOMS: atom_id res chain seq x y z
N MET A 1 -52.14 -26.87 0.78
CA MET A 1 -51.47 -25.54 0.77
C MET A 1 -50.10 -25.70 1.41
N HIS A 2 -49.05 -25.87 0.62
CA HIS A 2 -47.68 -26.05 1.12
C HIS A 2 -47.00 -24.67 1.14
N LYS A 3 -46.66 -24.20 2.32
CA LYS A 3 -45.83 -22.97 2.48
C LYS A 3 -44.38 -23.37 2.25
N ILE A 4 -43.83 -23.01 1.08
CA ILE A 4 -42.41 -23.06 0.81
C ILE A 4 -41.78 -21.92 1.57
N ALA A 5 -41.11 -22.19 2.69
CA ALA A 5 -40.26 -21.26 3.38
C ALA A 5 -38.97 -21.12 2.56
N LEU A 6 -38.84 -19.99 1.86
CA LEU A 6 -37.60 -19.58 1.17
C LEU A 6 -36.58 -19.19 2.25
N PHE A 7 -35.74 -20.12 2.66
CA PHE A 7 -34.55 -19.85 3.48
C PHE A 7 -33.53 -19.14 2.60
N LEU A 8 -33.56 -17.83 2.59
CA LEU A 8 -32.44 -17.01 2.10
C LEU A 8 -31.27 -17.29 3.06
N LEU A 9 -30.40 -18.19 2.66
CA LEU A 9 -29.05 -18.29 3.23
C LEU A 9 -28.34 -16.97 2.99
N LEU A 10 -28.39 -16.08 3.96
CA LEU A 10 -27.46 -14.98 4.11
C LEU A 10 -26.09 -15.59 4.43
N ILE A 11 -25.37 -16.00 3.40
CA ILE A 11 -23.94 -16.28 3.52
C ILE A 11 -23.34 -14.93 3.90
N PRO A 12 -22.70 -14.76 5.06
CA PRO A 12 -21.94 -13.57 5.33
C PRO A 12 -20.80 -13.55 4.29
N LEU A 13 -20.94 -12.73 3.25
CA LEU A 13 -19.84 -12.37 2.38
C LEU A 13 -18.82 -11.67 3.28
N ALA A 14 -17.84 -12.41 3.76
CA ALA A 14 -16.71 -11.87 4.48
C ALA A 14 -15.84 -11.11 3.47
N CYS A 15 -16.32 -9.93 3.09
CA CYS A 15 -15.54 -9.00 2.32
C CYS A 15 -14.47 -8.42 3.24
N LYS A 16 -13.22 -8.78 3.02
CA LYS A 16 -12.07 -8.22 3.72
C LYS A 16 -11.52 -7.08 2.89
N ALA A 17 -11.47 -5.87 3.44
CA ALA A 17 -10.76 -4.73 2.89
C ALA A 17 -9.45 -4.58 3.64
N PHE A 18 -8.42 -4.11 2.96
CA PHE A 18 -7.11 -4.03 3.56
C PHE A 18 -6.54 -2.61 3.68
N GLU A 19 -6.95 -1.68 2.83
CA GLU A 19 -6.65 -0.26 3.05
C GLU A 19 -7.31 0.22 4.37
N PRO A 20 -6.66 1.03 5.17
CA PRO A 20 -5.53 1.90 4.85
C PRO A 20 -4.16 1.38 5.33
N LEU A 21 -3.91 0.08 5.25
CA LEU A 21 -2.63 -0.53 5.67
C LEU A 21 -1.68 -0.69 4.48
N ASN A 22 -0.38 -0.74 4.75
CA ASN A 22 0.63 -1.07 3.74
C ASN A 22 0.84 -2.60 3.62
N THR A 23 0.44 -3.34 4.64
CA THR A 23 0.49 -4.80 4.69
C THR A 23 -0.79 -5.37 4.09
N ASP A 24 -0.69 -6.12 3.01
CA ASP A 24 -1.83 -6.77 2.35
C ASP A 24 -2.23 -8.06 3.08
N ASP A 25 -3.49 -8.48 2.96
CA ASP A 25 -3.98 -9.75 3.47
C ASP A 25 -3.96 -10.85 2.41
N ALA A 26 -4.09 -12.10 2.83
CA ALA A 26 -4.17 -13.23 1.91
C ALA A 26 -5.57 -13.44 1.30
N GLY A 27 -6.57 -12.67 1.73
CA GLY A 27 -7.93 -12.75 1.18
C GLY A 27 -8.00 -12.27 -0.26
N THR A 28 -9.00 -12.75 -1.00
CA THR A 28 -9.29 -12.35 -2.38
C THR A 28 -10.75 -11.92 -2.50
N VAL A 29 -11.03 -11.00 -3.40
CA VAL A 29 -12.40 -10.64 -3.78
C VAL A 29 -13.06 -11.87 -4.40
N ALA A 30 -14.26 -12.23 -3.94
CA ALA A 30 -14.96 -13.42 -4.40
C ALA A 30 -15.30 -13.35 -5.90
N LYS A 31 -15.41 -14.51 -6.54
CA LYS A 31 -15.69 -14.63 -7.97
C LYS A 31 -16.87 -13.77 -8.41
N GLY A 32 -16.62 -12.94 -9.40
CA GLY A 32 -17.65 -12.09 -10.02
C GLY A 32 -17.94 -10.80 -9.26
N LEU A 33 -17.45 -10.62 -8.04
CA LEU A 33 -17.57 -9.38 -7.28
C LEU A 33 -16.46 -8.40 -7.65
N ASN A 34 -16.69 -7.15 -7.28
CA ASN A 34 -15.78 -6.05 -7.51
C ASN A 34 -15.49 -5.32 -6.19
N GLN A 35 -14.35 -4.67 -6.12
CA GLN A 35 -13.96 -3.79 -5.04
C GLN A 35 -13.36 -2.51 -5.61
N ILE A 36 -13.73 -1.39 -5.04
CA ILE A 36 -13.10 -0.08 -5.27
C ILE A 36 -12.53 0.40 -3.95
N GLU A 37 -11.27 0.81 -3.99
CA GLU A 37 -10.59 1.50 -2.91
C GLU A 37 -10.23 2.89 -3.39
N GLN A 38 -10.73 3.90 -2.69
CA GLN A 38 -10.47 5.30 -2.98
C GLN A 38 -10.07 6.00 -1.69
N TYR A 39 -8.82 6.42 -1.65
CA TYR A 39 -8.26 7.10 -0.50
C TYR A 39 -7.75 8.49 -0.87
N PHE A 40 -7.53 9.29 0.15
CA PHE A 40 -6.85 10.57 0.06
C PHE A 40 -5.76 10.58 1.13
N PHE A 41 -4.53 10.86 0.74
CA PHE A 41 -3.45 11.03 1.70
C PHE A 41 -2.75 12.37 1.57
N MET A 42 -2.19 12.81 2.70
CA MET A 42 -1.25 13.91 2.78
C MET A 42 0.03 13.43 3.42
N THR A 43 1.16 13.73 2.77
CA THR A 43 2.48 13.47 3.34
C THR A 43 3.17 14.77 3.70
N ALA A 44 3.95 14.74 4.77
CA ALA A 44 4.82 15.83 5.18
C ALA A 44 6.19 15.25 5.54
N SER A 45 7.24 15.80 4.91
CA SER A 45 8.62 15.45 5.23
C SER A 45 9.19 16.46 6.23
N HIS A 46 9.94 15.95 7.22
CA HIS A 46 10.53 16.72 8.29
C HIS A 46 12.02 16.39 8.44
N GLY A 47 12.82 17.42 8.69
CA GLY A 47 14.25 17.28 8.97
C GLY A 47 15.12 17.10 7.72
N GLY A 48 16.39 16.92 7.94
CA GLY A 48 17.38 16.63 6.91
C GLY A 48 18.14 17.83 6.36
N GLY A 49 19.43 17.77 6.47
CA GLY A 49 20.35 18.85 6.15
C GLY A 49 20.58 19.12 4.68
N SER A 50 20.56 18.20 3.77
CA SER A 50 20.93 18.42 2.35
C SER A 50 19.73 18.37 1.41
N ALA A 51 19.74 19.26 0.42
CA ALA A 51 18.71 19.34 -0.63
C ALA A 51 18.63 18.09 -1.53
N ASN A 52 19.51 17.12 -1.32
CA ASN A 52 19.75 15.99 -2.23
C ASN A 52 19.29 14.63 -1.67
N THR A 53 18.70 14.60 -0.49
CA THR A 53 18.18 13.36 0.08
C THR A 53 16.73 13.16 -0.34
N VAL A 54 16.50 12.03 -0.92
CA VAL A 54 15.18 11.61 -1.39
C VAL A 54 14.61 10.69 -0.32
N ASP A 55 13.47 11.07 0.26
CA ASP A 55 12.82 10.30 1.31
C ASP A 55 11.92 9.23 0.70
N VAL A 56 12.13 7.98 1.05
CA VAL A 56 11.20 6.89 0.75
C VAL A 56 10.17 6.84 1.84
N ILE A 57 8.93 7.02 1.50
CA ILE A 57 7.83 7.03 2.46
C ILE A 57 7.25 5.63 2.63
N THR A 58 7.05 4.90 1.54
CA THR A 58 6.58 3.50 1.56
C THR A 58 6.93 2.78 0.26
N PRO A 59 6.86 1.43 0.23
CA PRO A 59 6.95 0.67 -1.01
C PRO A 59 5.82 1.04 -1.96
N GLY A 60 6.18 1.40 -3.19
CA GLY A 60 5.23 1.86 -4.20
C GLY A 60 4.82 3.32 -4.06
N GLU A 61 5.17 3.99 -2.98
CA GLU A 61 5.13 5.44 -2.91
C GLU A 61 6.49 6.01 -3.30
N GLU A 62 6.45 6.94 -4.22
CA GLU A 62 7.62 7.50 -4.83
C GLU A 62 8.26 8.57 -3.94
N TYR A 63 9.41 8.98 -4.33
CA TYR A 63 10.20 9.98 -3.66
C TYR A 63 9.56 11.35 -3.75
N PHE A 64 9.09 11.90 -2.65
CA PHE A 64 8.57 13.27 -2.64
C PHE A 64 9.65 14.32 -2.31
N GLY A 65 10.85 13.88 -1.99
CA GLY A 65 11.90 14.78 -1.52
C GLY A 65 11.47 15.50 -0.25
N ARG A 66 11.71 16.81 -0.18
CA ARG A 66 11.29 17.66 0.94
C ARG A 66 9.89 18.24 0.78
N GLN A 67 9.20 17.93 -0.27
CA GLN A 67 7.89 18.51 -0.57
C GLN A 67 6.80 17.67 0.07
N SER A 68 5.79 18.34 0.61
CA SER A 68 4.54 17.67 0.98
C SER A 68 3.80 17.22 -0.27
N ALA A 69 3.25 16.01 -0.24
CA ALA A 69 2.39 15.52 -1.30
C ALA A 69 0.95 15.43 -0.82
N LYS A 70 0.01 15.62 -1.76
CA LYS A 70 -1.41 15.34 -1.59
C LYS A 70 -1.84 14.49 -2.78
N ALA A 71 -2.39 13.32 -2.51
CA ALA A 71 -2.74 12.39 -3.57
C ALA A 71 -3.99 11.59 -3.26
N LEU A 72 -4.57 11.05 -4.32
CA LEU A 72 -5.75 10.20 -4.31
C LEU A 72 -5.37 8.87 -5.00
N PRO A 73 -4.89 7.86 -4.26
CA PRO A 73 -4.76 6.52 -4.78
C PRO A 73 -6.14 5.93 -5.04
N PHE A 74 -6.25 5.23 -6.14
CA PHE A 74 -7.45 4.51 -6.57
C PHE A 74 -7.06 3.10 -6.98
N THR A 75 -7.78 2.10 -6.50
CA THR A 75 -7.63 0.71 -6.92
C THR A 75 -9.00 0.12 -7.23
N TYR A 76 -9.09 -0.53 -8.38
CA TYR A 76 -10.21 -1.38 -8.76
C TYR A 76 -9.74 -2.83 -8.77
N THR A 77 -10.47 -3.70 -8.08
CA THR A 77 -10.18 -5.13 -8.01
C THR A 77 -11.39 -5.94 -8.44
N ARG A 78 -11.17 -6.97 -9.25
CA ARG A 78 -12.17 -7.93 -9.72
C ARG A 78 -11.80 -9.34 -9.29
N GLY A 79 -12.71 -10.05 -8.63
CA GLY A 79 -12.60 -11.47 -8.39
C GLY A 79 -12.82 -12.27 -9.68
N ILE A 80 -11.80 -12.96 -10.15
CA ILE A 80 -11.84 -13.81 -11.36
C ILE A 80 -12.31 -15.20 -10.98
N THR A 81 -11.76 -15.75 -9.91
CA THR A 81 -12.21 -16.97 -9.23
C THR A 81 -12.30 -16.70 -7.75
N ASP A 82 -12.71 -17.64 -6.92
CA ASP A 82 -12.74 -17.43 -5.47
C ASP A 82 -11.35 -17.28 -4.84
N ASN A 83 -10.31 -17.65 -5.55
CA ASN A 83 -8.93 -17.57 -5.09
C ASN A 83 -7.99 -16.77 -6.00
N ILE A 84 -8.50 -16.12 -7.05
CA ILE A 84 -7.72 -15.27 -7.96
C ILE A 84 -8.46 -13.95 -8.18
N GLU A 85 -7.78 -12.84 -7.97
CA GLU A 85 -8.26 -11.51 -8.29
C GLU A 85 -7.28 -10.75 -9.18
N LEU A 86 -7.81 -9.81 -9.96
CA LEU A 86 -7.08 -8.84 -10.79
C LEU A 86 -7.31 -7.45 -10.25
N SER A 87 -6.24 -6.71 -10.00
CA SER A 87 -6.29 -5.33 -9.54
C SER A 87 -5.67 -4.37 -10.54
N LEU A 88 -6.29 -3.20 -10.69
CA LEU A 88 -5.82 -2.07 -11.49
C LEU A 88 -5.78 -0.85 -10.57
N GLY A 89 -4.61 -0.25 -10.42
CA GLY A 89 -4.40 0.91 -9.56
C GLY A 89 -3.78 2.08 -10.29
N ALA A 90 -4.03 3.29 -9.79
CA ALA A 90 -3.35 4.52 -10.19
C ALA A 90 -3.46 5.56 -9.08
N THR A 91 -2.51 6.49 -9.02
CA THR A 91 -2.54 7.58 -8.06
C THR A 91 -2.61 8.92 -8.77
N TYR A 92 -3.60 9.73 -8.40
CA TYR A 92 -3.68 11.14 -8.82
C TYR A 92 -3.00 12.02 -7.78
N PHE A 93 -1.98 12.79 -8.18
CA PHE A 93 -1.27 13.72 -7.34
C PHE A 93 -1.80 15.15 -7.54
N ALA A 94 -2.41 15.69 -6.49
CA ALA A 94 -2.78 17.11 -6.47
C ALA A 94 -1.53 18.00 -6.23
N THR A 95 -0.55 17.47 -5.48
CA THR A 95 0.79 18.08 -5.29
C THR A 95 1.84 16.96 -5.14
N PRO A 96 3.08 17.17 -5.63
CA PRO A 96 3.56 18.31 -6.42
C PRO A 96 2.88 18.39 -7.79
N SER A 97 2.80 19.60 -8.34
CA SER A 97 2.25 19.87 -9.67
C SER A 97 3.33 20.45 -10.59
N GLY A 98 3.17 20.23 -11.90
CA GLY A 98 4.14 20.70 -12.90
C GLY A 98 3.66 20.44 -14.33
N SER A 99 4.56 20.58 -15.29
CA SER A 99 4.31 20.28 -16.71
C SER A 99 4.34 18.77 -17.00
N PHE A 100 3.66 17.97 -16.20
CA PHE A 100 3.57 16.52 -16.31
C PHE A 100 2.16 16.05 -15.94
N SER A 101 1.80 14.81 -16.34
CA SER A 101 0.52 14.22 -15.91
C SER A 101 0.45 14.07 -14.39
N PRO A 102 -0.65 14.50 -13.75
CA PRO A 102 -0.84 14.24 -12.32
C PRO A 102 -1.11 12.77 -11.99
N VAL A 103 -1.39 11.91 -12.99
CA VAL A 103 -1.67 10.49 -12.78
C VAL A 103 -0.39 9.68 -12.96
N SER A 104 0.01 8.99 -11.91
CA SER A 104 1.19 8.13 -11.86
C SER A 104 0.90 6.81 -11.15
N ASN A 105 1.94 6.00 -10.93
CA ASN A 105 1.87 4.71 -10.22
C ASN A 105 0.74 3.82 -10.75
N LYS A 106 0.68 3.67 -12.08
CA LYS A 106 -0.31 2.80 -12.72
C LYS A 106 0.12 1.36 -12.54
N VAL A 107 -0.60 0.61 -11.70
CA VAL A 107 -0.26 -0.75 -11.31
C VAL A 107 -1.28 -1.73 -11.87
N ILE A 108 -0.78 -2.86 -12.34
CA ILE A 108 -1.58 -4.05 -12.65
C ILE A 108 -1.05 -5.17 -11.75
N ALA A 109 -1.92 -5.83 -11.01
CA ALA A 109 -1.54 -6.92 -10.13
C ALA A 109 -2.54 -8.07 -10.21
N ILE A 110 -2.05 -9.28 -10.01
CA ILE A 110 -2.86 -10.48 -9.84
C ILE A 110 -2.53 -11.03 -8.46
N LYS A 111 -3.55 -11.29 -7.61
CA LYS A 111 -3.36 -12.00 -6.36
C LYS A 111 -3.92 -13.41 -6.53
N TRP A 112 -3.13 -14.40 -6.18
CA TRP A 112 -3.51 -15.79 -6.12
C TRP A 112 -3.34 -16.32 -4.71
N ARG A 113 -4.47 -16.61 -4.06
CA ARG A 113 -4.51 -17.30 -2.78
C ARG A 113 -4.43 -18.81 -3.07
N PHE A 114 -3.26 -19.40 -2.87
CA PHE A 114 -2.98 -20.77 -3.25
C PHE A 114 -3.22 -21.78 -2.12
N ALA A 115 -3.36 -21.31 -0.88
CA ALA A 115 -3.69 -22.14 0.27
C ALA A 115 -4.46 -21.35 1.33
N GLU A 116 -5.49 -21.96 1.89
CA GLU A 116 -6.26 -21.38 3.01
C GLU A 116 -7.01 -22.46 3.80
N ASN A 117 -7.34 -22.12 5.04
CA ASN A 117 -8.38 -22.73 5.86
C ASN A 117 -9.02 -21.66 6.75
N ASP A 118 -9.90 -22.04 7.67
CA ASP A 118 -10.61 -21.09 8.55
C ASP A 118 -9.69 -20.24 9.42
N GLN A 119 -8.45 -20.62 9.59
CA GLN A 119 -7.51 -19.97 10.51
C GLN A 119 -6.35 -19.27 9.81
N TRP A 120 -6.02 -19.59 8.58
CA TRP A 120 -4.89 -18.99 7.87
C TRP A 120 -5.08 -18.96 6.36
N GLY A 121 -4.35 -18.08 5.70
CA GLY A 121 -4.29 -17.96 4.25
C GLY A 121 -2.88 -17.64 3.77
N LEU A 122 -2.53 -18.15 2.58
CA LEU A 122 -1.29 -17.85 1.87
C LEU A 122 -1.61 -17.39 0.46
N ALA A 123 -1.02 -16.28 0.05
CA ALA A 123 -1.19 -15.74 -1.29
C ALA A 123 0.13 -15.24 -1.88
N VAL A 124 0.15 -15.13 -3.19
CA VAL A 124 1.22 -14.45 -3.94
C VAL A 124 0.58 -13.42 -4.86
N LYS A 125 1.21 -12.24 -4.94
CA LYS A 125 0.70 -11.10 -5.72
C LYS A 125 1.81 -10.52 -6.61
N PRO A 126 2.04 -11.08 -7.82
CA PRO A 126 2.86 -10.43 -8.83
C PRO A 126 2.20 -9.14 -9.30
N SER A 127 3.02 -8.15 -9.62
CA SER A 127 2.59 -6.83 -10.09
C SER A 127 3.55 -6.23 -11.10
N ILE A 128 3.03 -5.35 -11.93
CA ILE A 128 3.78 -4.47 -12.80
C ILE A 128 3.30 -3.03 -12.59
N THR A 129 4.26 -2.11 -12.39
CA THR A 129 4.00 -0.67 -12.43
C THR A 129 4.43 -0.14 -13.78
N LEU A 130 3.48 0.46 -14.49
CA LEU A 130 3.74 1.05 -15.80
C LEU A 130 4.58 2.31 -15.65
N PRO A 131 5.47 2.62 -16.62
CA PRO A 131 6.35 3.76 -16.52
C PRO A 131 5.60 5.08 -16.48
N GLY A 132 6.09 5.99 -15.65
CA GLY A 132 5.79 7.40 -15.70
C GLY A 132 6.58 8.13 -16.78
N SER A 133 6.38 9.43 -16.90
CA SER A 133 7.23 10.28 -17.75
C SER A 133 8.57 10.60 -17.05
N PRO A 134 9.61 11.00 -17.80
CA PRO A 134 10.85 11.51 -17.22
C PRO A 134 10.62 12.67 -16.24
N GLN A 135 9.67 13.56 -16.55
CA GLN A 135 9.32 14.68 -15.70
C GLN A 135 8.65 14.23 -14.39
N GLN A 136 7.82 13.19 -14.44
CA GLN A 136 7.26 12.56 -13.22
C GLN A 136 8.37 11.95 -12.37
N GLN A 137 9.34 11.26 -12.98
CA GLN A 137 10.47 10.71 -12.23
C GLN A 137 11.29 11.80 -11.54
N VAL A 138 11.59 12.90 -12.22
CA VAL A 138 12.29 14.06 -11.63
C VAL A 138 11.49 14.68 -10.48
N ALA A 139 10.17 14.70 -10.61
CA ALA A 139 9.27 15.21 -9.57
C ALA A 139 9.01 14.21 -8.41
N GLY A 140 9.56 12.98 -8.50
CA GLY A 140 9.36 11.96 -7.49
C GLY A 140 7.98 11.28 -7.51
N LEU A 141 7.26 11.34 -8.63
CA LEU A 141 5.90 10.81 -8.76
C LEU A 141 5.83 9.44 -9.44
N GLY A 142 6.96 8.84 -9.75
CA GLY A 142 7.01 7.55 -10.42
C GLY A 142 8.31 7.36 -11.17
N LEU A 143 8.60 6.15 -11.58
CA LEU A 143 9.80 5.84 -12.34
C LEU A 143 9.52 5.82 -13.84
N ALA A 144 10.46 6.34 -14.64
CA ALA A 144 10.32 6.43 -16.10
C ALA A 144 10.63 5.09 -16.83
N LEU A 145 10.71 4.00 -16.08
CA LEU A 145 10.87 2.63 -16.58
C LEU A 145 9.86 1.72 -15.87
N PRO A 146 9.45 0.61 -16.50
CA PRO A 146 8.52 -0.34 -15.86
C PRO A 146 9.17 -1.00 -14.65
N ASN A 147 8.39 -1.19 -13.58
CA ASN A 147 8.80 -1.88 -12.38
C ASN A 147 8.01 -3.18 -12.22
N TYR A 148 8.65 -4.16 -11.62
CA TYR A 148 8.07 -5.49 -11.41
C TYR A 148 8.17 -5.84 -9.93
N GLY A 149 7.09 -6.36 -9.37
CA GLY A 149 7.05 -6.78 -7.98
C GLY A 149 6.43 -8.15 -7.79
N VAL A 150 6.80 -8.81 -6.71
CA VAL A 150 6.14 -10.01 -6.21
C VAL A 150 6.01 -9.87 -4.71
N ASN A 151 4.78 -9.93 -4.19
CA ASN A 151 4.50 -9.97 -2.77
C ASN A 151 4.05 -11.38 -2.38
N VAL A 152 4.69 -11.95 -1.36
CA VAL A 152 4.26 -13.17 -0.68
C VAL A 152 3.55 -12.75 0.60
N ILE A 153 2.33 -13.25 0.79
CA ILE A 153 1.40 -12.81 1.81
C ILE A 153 1.01 -14.01 2.66
N ALA A 154 1.08 -13.85 3.98
CA ALA A 154 0.56 -14.81 4.93
C ALA A 154 -0.37 -14.11 5.91
N SER A 155 -1.52 -14.72 6.17
CA SER A 155 -2.51 -14.21 7.13
C SER A 155 -2.89 -15.28 8.13
N ARG A 156 -3.04 -14.89 9.39
CA ARG A 156 -3.55 -15.72 10.47
C ARG A 156 -4.77 -15.06 11.08
N TYR A 157 -5.83 -15.82 11.27
CA TYR A 157 -7.11 -15.33 11.76
C TYR A 157 -7.47 -16.01 13.09
N TRP A 158 -7.90 -15.20 14.06
CA TRP A 158 -8.54 -15.59 15.31
C TRP A 158 -9.81 -14.77 15.48
N ASP A 159 -10.62 -15.09 16.45
CA ASP A 159 -11.93 -14.43 16.64
C ASP A 159 -11.85 -12.91 16.82
N LEU A 160 -10.83 -12.44 17.54
CA LEU A 160 -10.66 -11.02 17.89
C LEU A 160 -9.44 -10.37 17.26
N VAL A 161 -8.53 -11.15 16.66
CA VAL A 161 -7.25 -10.65 16.13
C VAL A 161 -6.94 -11.31 14.80
N GLU A 162 -6.46 -10.53 13.86
CA GLU A 162 -5.87 -11.02 12.61
C GLU A 162 -4.41 -10.54 12.59
N ILE A 163 -3.50 -11.34 12.03
CA ILE A 163 -2.12 -10.94 11.78
C ILE A 163 -1.80 -11.22 10.32
N HIS A 164 -1.27 -10.21 9.64
CA HIS A 164 -0.85 -10.28 8.25
C HIS A 164 0.64 -10.02 8.14
N LEU A 165 1.31 -10.79 7.30
CA LEU A 165 2.75 -10.71 7.04
C LEU A 165 2.96 -10.60 5.55
N ASN A 166 3.82 -9.68 5.13
CA ASN A 166 4.20 -9.50 3.73
C ASN A 166 5.72 -9.56 3.57
N ALA A 167 6.14 -10.18 2.48
CA ALA A 167 7.50 -10.16 1.98
C ALA A 167 7.47 -9.83 0.50
N THR A 168 7.87 -8.61 0.13
CA THR A 168 7.83 -8.12 -1.24
C THR A 168 9.24 -7.96 -1.79
N TYR A 169 9.46 -8.47 -3.00
CA TYR A 169 10.60 -8.14 -3.82
C TYR A 169 10.16 -7.26 -4.99
N SER A 170 10.88 -6.17 -5.23
CA SER A 170 10.64 -5.27 -6.36
C SER A 170 11.90 -5.06 -7.17
N LYS A 171 11.77 -5.18 -8.49
CA LYS A 171 12.76 -4.73 -9.46
C LYS A 171 12.36 -3.34 -9.90
N SER A 172 12.97 -2.33 -9.28
CA SER A 172 12.68 -0.92 -9.53
C SER A 172 13.71 -0.35 -10.47
N LEU A 173 13.35 -0.23 -11.75
CA LEU A 173 14.21 0.30 -12.80
C LEU A 173 14.10 1.82 -12.81
N TYR A 174 15.24 2.46 -12.71
CA TYR A 174 15.39 3.90 -12.68
C TYR A 174 16.07 4.40 -13.96
N ASN A 175 15.50 5.39 -14.61
CA ASN A 175 16.13 5.98 -15.77
C ASN A 175 17.24 6.95 -15.33
N THR A 176 18.50 6.54 -15.47
CA THR A 176 19.67 7.28 -15.01
C THR A 176 19.91 8.62 -15.73
N ASN A 177 19.27 8.85 -16.88
CA ASN A 177 19.32 10.14 -17.58
C ASN A 177 18.49 11.23 -16.89
N TYR A 178 17.53 10.82 -16.03
CA TYR A 178 16.61 11.73 -15.35
C TYR A 178 16.70 11.49 -13.84
N LYS A 179 17.62 12.19 -13.19
CA LYS A 179 17.86 12.04 -11.76
C LYS A 179 16.82 12.81 -10.94
N ILE A 180 16.45 12.26 -9.81
CA ILE A 180 15.65 12.93 -8.80
C ILE A 180 16.60 13.84 -8.02
N GLY A 181 16.40 15.17 -8.15
CA GLY A 181 17.26 16.17 -7.52
C GLY A 181 18.66 16.30 -8.17
N THR A 182 19.38 17.30 -7.77
CA THR A 182 20.76 17.56 -8.23
C THR A 182 21.74 16.77 -7.35
N GLY A 183 22.53 15.90 -7.95
CA GLY A 183 23.56 15.12 -7.25
C GLY A 183 23.10 13.82 -6.64
N ALA A 184 21.88 13.36 -6.92
CA ALA A 184 21.38 12.07 -6.47
C ALA A 184 22.25 10.92 -6.99
N THR A 185 22.64 10.03 -6.12
CA THR A 185 23.24 8.75 -6.46
C THR A 185 22.21 7.85 -7.15
N GLU A 186 22.70 6.87 -7.91
CA GLU A 186 21.82 5.89 -8.55
C GLU A 186 21.00 5.13 -7.49
N ASN A 187 19.73 4.88 -7.80
CA ASN A 187 18.88 4.09 -6.93
C ASN A 187 19.24 2.61 -7.01
N ARG A 188 19.01 1.92 -5.90
CA ARG A 188 19.02 0.44 -5.91
C ARG A 188 17.90 -0.05 -6.80
N THR A 189 18.22 -1.04 -7.64
CA THR A 189 17.24 -1.66 -8.53
C THR A 189 16.50 -2.82 -7.88
N ASN A 190 17.09 -3.42 -6.84
CA ASN A 190 16.51 -4.54 -6.12
C ASN A 190 16.10 -4.07 -4.73
N ILE A 191 14.80 -4.00 -4.49
CA ILE A 191 14.22 -3.50 -3.24
C ILE A 191 13.45 -4.62 -2.58
N TRP A 192 13.71 -4.83 -1.28
CA TRP A 192 12.96 -5.72 -0.43
C TRP A 192 12.12 -4.92 0.55
N PHE A 193 10.92 -5.39 0.78
CA PHE A 193 10.01 -4.86 1.77
C PHE A 193 9.45 -5.99 2.62
N PHE A 194 9.43 -5.79 3.92
CA PHE A 194 8.84 -6.72 4.88
C PHE A 194 7.90 -5.94 5.78
N SER A 195 6.71 -6.46 6.01
CA SER A 195 5.76 -5.81 6.92
C SER A 195 4.91 -6.80 7.70
N MET A 196 4.35 -6.30 8.80
CA MET A 196 3.44 -7.02 9.66
C MET A 196 2.33 -6.09 10.16
N ALA A 197 1.09 -6.56 10.08
CA ALA A 197 -0.07 -5.84 10.59
C ALA A 197 -0.92 -6.74 11.49
N PRO A 198 -0.84 -6.61 12.81
CA PRO A 198 -1.89 -7.07 13.70
C PRO A 198 -3.11 -6.14 13.62
N VAL A 199 -4.29 -6.74 13.51
CA VAL A 199 -5.59 -6.07 13.40
C VAL A 199 -6.51 -6.62 14.48
N TRP A 200 -7.05 -5.76 15.33
CA TRP A 200 -7.92 -6.11 16.44
C TRP A 200 -9.37 -5.72 16.16
N LYS A 201 -10.28 -6.64 16.28
CA LYS A 201 -11.73 -6.36 16.31
C LYS A 201 -12.09 -5.84 17.70
N VAL A 202 -12.25 -4.53 17.84
CA VAL A 202 -12.57 -3.87 19.12
C VAL A 202 -14.07 -3.69 19.31
N ALA A 203 -14.85 -3.73 18.23
CA ALA A 203 -16.31 -3.74 18.24
C ALA A 203 -16.80 -4.44 16.95
N ASP A 204 -18.11 -4.72 16.84
CA ASP A 204 -18.68 -5.43 15.69
C ASP A 204 -18.41 -4.73 14.34
N LYS A 205 -18.28 -3.41 14.36
CA LYS A 205 -18.06 -2.59 13.16
C LYS A 205 -16.77 -1.80 13.20
N VAL A 206 -15.88 -2.06 14.16
CA VAL A 206 -14.63 -1.28 14.31
C VAL A 206 -13.46 -2.21 14.51
N LYS A 207 -12.46 -2.05 13.66
CA LYS A 207 -11.14 -2.67 13.80
C LYS A 207 -10.10 -1.57 14.01
N LEU A 208 -9.13 -1.85 14.87
CA LEU A 208 -7.91 -1.06 15.03
C LEU A 208 -6.73 -1.87 14.52
N ALA A 209 -5.77 -1.21 13.89
CA ALA A 209 -4.58 -1.88 13.37
C ALA A 209 -3.32 -1.11 13.72
N LEU A 210 -2.24 -1.87 13.91
CA LEU A 210 -0.87 -1.41 13.86
C LEU A 210 -0.22 -2.06 12.65
N ASP A 211 0.46 -1.28 11.83
CA ASP A 211 1.20 -1.79 10.67
C ASP A 211 2.65 -1.29 10.77
N ILE A 212 3.59 -2.20 10.77
CA ILE A 212 5.01 -1.90 10.84
C ILE A 212 5.76 -2.59 9.72
N GLY A 213 6.77 -1.93 9.20
CA GLY A 213 7.56 -2.53 8.14
C GLY A 213 8.90 -1.86 7.93
N LEU A 214 9.68 -2.50 7.08
CA LEU A 214 10.99 -2.03 6.68
C LEU A 214 11.23 -2.29 5.19
N THR A 215 11.96 -1.36 4.57
CA THR A 215 12.31 -1.40 3.14
C THR A 215 13.80 -1.17 2.99
N THR A 216 14.45 -1.89 2.08
CA THR A 216 15.80 -1.54 1.67
C THR A 216 15.77 -0.20 0.95
N ASN A 217 16.61 0.75 1.37
CA ASN A 217 16.59 2.11 0.82
C ASN A 217 16.93 2.11 -0.67
N PRO A 218 16.14 2.83 -1.49
CA PRO A 218 16.41 2.96 -2.91
C PRO A 218 17.73 3.63 -3.27
N PRO A 219 18.18 4.73 -2.63
CA PRO A 219 19.51 5.27 -2.90
C PRO A 219 20.61 4.26 -2.55
N SER A 220 21.46 3.93 -3.51
CA SER A 220 22.51 2.92 -3.32
C SER A 220 23.56 3.32 -2.27
N ALA A 221 23.73 4.61 -2.03
CA ALA A 221 24.67 5.15 -1.05
C ALA A 221 24.16 5.05 0.39
N GLU A 222 22.87 4.83 0.63
CA GLU A 222 22.34 4.67 1.96
C GLU A 222 22.59 3.27 2.51
N GLN A 223 23.15 3.19 3.70
CA GLN A 223 23.47 1.92 4.36
C GLN A 223 22.32 1.44 5.27
N TYR A 224 21.29 2.26 5.43
CA TYR A 224 20.22 2.02 6.41
C TYR A 224 18.94 1.55 5.73
N LEU A 225 18.12 0.85 6.48
CA LEU A 225 16.80 0.43 6.06
C LEU A 225 15.79 1.54 6.38
N SER A 226 14.93 1.88 5.44
CA SER A 226 13.73 2.67 5.74
C SER A 226 12.76 1.84 6.55
N ASN A 227 12.13 2.44 7.54
CA ASN A 227 11.14 1.77 8.38
C ASN A 227 9.94 2.68 8.63
N TYR A 228 8.81 2.10 8.95
CA TYR A 228 7.62 2.84 9.31
C TYR A 228 6.84 2.15 10.41
N ALA A 229 6.01 2.95 11.09
CA ALA A 229 4.93 2.50 11.94
C ALA A 229 3.67 3.28 11.59
N LEU A 230 2.55 2.58 11.41
CA LEU A 230 1.25 3.11 11.05
C LEU A 230 0.21 2.60 12.03
N ILE A 231 -0.67 3.48 12.46
CA ILE A 231 -1.88 3.13 13.20
C ILE A 231 -3.09 3.42 12.33
N ALA A 232 -4.09 2.54 12.40
CA ALA A 232 -5.29 2.69 11.60
C ALA A 232 -6.56 2.32 12.37
N ALA A 233 -7.67 2.92 11.95
CA ALA A 233 -9.02 2.52 12.30
C ALA A 233 -9.79 2.18 11.03
N ILE A 234 -10.49 1.06 11.03
CA ILE A 234 -11.36 0.61 9.94
C ILE A 234 -12.77 0.47 10.50
N ILE A 235 -13.72 1.20 9.91
CA ILE A 235 -15.10 1.29 10.37
C ILE A 235 -16.00 0.74 9.27
N SER A 236 -16.70 -0.36 9.54
CA SER A 236 -17.66 -0.95 8.62
C SER A 236 -18.98 -0.15 8.67
N ALA A 237 -19.10 0.83 7.77
CA ALA A 237 -20.29 1.66 7.64
C ALA A 237 -21.50 0.85 7.17
N SER A 238 -21.26 -0.16 6.33
CA SER A 238 -22.27 -1.15 5.90
C SER A 238 -21.58 -2.50 5.61
N ASN A 239 -22.34 -3.50 5.18
CA ASN A 239 -21.78 -4.79 4.78
C ASN A 239 -20.89 -4.70 3.52
N CYS A 240 -21.00 -3.62 2.77
CA CYS A 240 -20.28 -3.43 1.50
C CYS A 240 -19.31 -2.25 1.53
N VAL A 241 -19.32 -1.43 2.60
CA VAL A 241 -18.51 -0.21 2.67
C VAL A 241 -17.76 -0.15 3.99
N ASP A 242 -16.44 -0.08 3.90
CA ASP A 242 -15.57 0.26 5.02
C ASP A 242 -14.97 1.66 4.82
N ILE A 243 -14.83 2.39 5.91
CA ILE A 243 -14.11 3.67 5.97
C ILE A 243 -12.81 3.44 6.73
N GLY A 244 -11.70 3.80 6.11
CA GLY A 244 -10.37 3.69 6.69
C GLY A 244 -9.77 5.05 7.02
N ILE A 245 -9.12 5.14 8.18
CA ILE A 245 -8.34 6.31 8.59
C ILE A 245 -7.01 5.80 9.12
N SER A 246 -5.90 6.42 8.69
CA SER A 246 -4.58 6.04 9.22
C SER A 246 -3.66 7.23 9.44
N TYR A 247 -2.68 7.01 10.29
CA TYR A 247 -1.54 7.88 10.50
C TYR A 247 -0.25 7.06 10.56
N MET A 248 0.72 7.44 9.73
CA MET A 248 2.01 6.77 9.60
C MET A 248 3.15 7.73 9.92
N LYS A 249 4.19 7.20 10.54
CA LYS A 249 5.53 7.81 10.56
C LYS A 249 6.52 6.88 9.92
N SER A 250 7.42 7.43 9.11
CA SER A 250 8.53 6.72 8.50
C SER A 250 9.84 7.44 8.71
N ALA A 251 10.93 6.70 8.68
CA ALA A 251 12.28 7.22 8.84
C ALA A 251 13.27 6.44 7.97
N ALA A 252 14.26 7.13 7.44
CA ALA A 252 15.32 6.55 6.61
C ALA A 252 16.34 5.71 7.40
N ASN A 253 16.27 5.73 8.75
CA ASN A 253 17.19 5.02 9.62
C ASN A 253 16.47 4.45 10.83
N MET A 254 16.74 3.20 11.19
CA MET A 254 16.08 2.47 12.30
C MET A 254 16.18 3.15 13.68
N GLY A 255 17.10 4.06 13.89
CA GLY A 255 17.21 4.81 15.16
C GLY A 255 16.30 6.03 15.27
N ILE A 256 15.71 6.49 14.19
CA ILE A 256 15.17 7.84 14.08
C ILE A 256 13.67 7.92 14.36
N ILE A 257 12.93 6.82 14.32
CA ILE A 257 11.52 6.81 14.77
C ILE A 257 11.42 7.27 16.23
N VAL A 258 12.45 7.07 17.02
CA VAL A 258 12.51 7.42 18.45
C VAL A 258 13.19 8.76 18.71
N SER A 259 14.08 9.22 17.82
CA SER A 259 14.79 10.51 17.95
C SER A 259 14.38 11.43 16.81
N ASN A 260 14.05 12.68 17.09
CA ASN A 260 13.72 13.70 16.09
C ASN A 260 14.93 14.14 15.23
N SER A 261 16.02 13.38 15.22
CA SER A 261 17.22 13.67 14.44
C SER A 261 17.24 12.84 13.17
N GLY A 262 17.22 13.49 12.01
CA GLY A 262 17.30 12.88 10.70
C GLY A 262 16.04 13.12 9.85
N ILE A 263 16.04 12.51 8.66
CA ILE A 263 14.94 12.64 7.70
C ILE A 263 13.82 11.71 8.13
N ASN A 264 12.67 12.28 8.39
CA ASN A 264 11.45 11.53 8.67
C ASN A 264 10.27 12.12 7.91
N ALA A 265 9.27 11.30 7.70
CA ALA A 265 8.04 11.72 7.05
C ALA A 265 6.83 11.23 7.83
N SER A 266 5.72 11.92 7.67
CA SER A 266 4.42 11.48 8.17
C SER A 266 3.41 11.44 7.04
N ARG A 267 2.45 10.50 7.11
CA ARG A 267 1.32 10.39 6.21
C ARG A 267 0.04 10.31 7.04
N SER A 268 -0.93 11.14 6.69
CA SER A 268 -2.30 11.00 7.16
C SER A 268 -3.17 10.60 5.98
N GLU A 269 -4.04 9.64 6.18
CA GLU A 269 -4.85 9.08 5.11
C GLU A 269 -6.28 8.82 5.59
N ILE A 270 -7.25 9.04 4.69
CA ILE A 270 -8.66 8.71 4.87
C ILE A 270 -9.26 8.27 3.55
N GLY A 271 -10.15 7.31 3.59
CA GLY A 271 -10.84 6.86 2.40
C GLY A 271 -11.86 5.78 2.68
N PHE A 272 -12.26 5.10 1.62
CA PHE A 272 -13.23 4.03 1.71
C PHE A 272 -12.88 2.87 0.78
N THR A 273 -13.38 1.71 1.16
CA THR A 273 -13.45 0.51 0.33
C THR A 273 -14.90 0.15 0.10
N TRP A 274 -15.30 0.02 -1.17
CA TRP A 274 -16.65 -0.36 -1.58
C TRP A 274 -16.63 -1.65 -2.38
N ARG A 275 -17.50 -2.59 -2.00
CA ARG A 275 -17.63 -3.93 -2.61
C ARG A 275 -19.02 -4.12 -3.19
N PHE A 276 -19.11 -4.67 -4.40
CA PHE A 276 -20.38 -4.84 -5.10
C PHE A 276 -20.33 -5.94 -6.15
#